data_89b79a91dfa8ea4d0f116935d5854476
#
_entry.id   89b79a91dfa8ea4d0f116935d5854476
#
_cell.length_a   1.000
_cell.length_b   1.000
_cell.length_c   1.000
_cell.angle_alpha   90.00
_cell.angle_beta   90.00
_cell.angle_gamma   90.00
#
_symmetry.space_group_name_H-M   'P 1'
#
loop_
_entity.id
_entity.type
_entity.pdbx_description
1 polymer ?
#
loop_
_entity_poly.entity_id
_entity_poly.type
_entity_poly.pdbx_seq_one_letter_code
_entity_poly.pdbx_strand_id
1 'polypeptide(L)'
;MTPETLAPEAMEQILKRRTFAIISHPDAGKTTLTEKLLLYGGAIRQAGSVKARKAERHATSDWMDIEKQRGISVTSSAMQFEYDGFRINILDTPGHQDFSEDTYRVLVAADAAVMLIDAAKGVEEQTIKLFKVCRRRNIPIFTFVNKMDRASKDPFALMEELENVLGIRSCPMNWPIGVDGDFQGVYQRNTGHVLLYSGGNHGMSMADELSVPLDSPEAEKALEKHYRDRLRDEIELLDEAGDPFDKGAVLSGKLTPLFFGSAVTNFGVEPFLVAFLAITPPPLPREADIGLVEPTAPYFSGFIFKIQANMNPAHRDRLAFLRIVSGEFEKGMTVYHSGMDKPMQLKQPQQFMADERESVEKAYAGDIIGLFDPGCFRLGDSLSTGPKLHFASIPVFAPEHFARVRPEDSMKRKQFQKGIYQLAEEGAIQTFRRTETGREEFLVGVVGVLQFEVLEHRLKTEYGVTMLMDRLPFRYVRWVVKTPKPVEDLKLTSTSGRAYDSEGRDVLLFENEWSIRLAQENNEGLELAETASRQQG
;
A
#
# COMPACT_ATOMS: atom_id res chain seq x y z
N MET A 1 -21.24 -23.41 -18.54
CA MET A 1 -19.98 -23.90 -19.11
C MET A 1 -19.02 -22.73 -19.05
N THR A 2 -17.96 -22.80 -18.26
CA THR A 2 -16.84 -21.86 -18.34
C THR A 2 -16.16 -22.09 -19.68
N PRO A 3 -15.81 -21.03 -20.44
CA PRO A 3 -15.06 -21.20 -21.69
C PRO A 3 -13.73 -21.92 -21.42
N GLU A 4 -13.32 -22.82 -22.28
CA GLU A 4 -12.03 -23.52 -22.13
C GLU A 4 -10.82 -22.58 -22.26
N THR A 5 -11.00 -21.43 -22.90
CA THR A 5 -9.96 -20.41 -23.09
C THR A 5 -10.56 -19.01 -22.95
N LEU A 6 -9.77 -18.09 -22.44
CA LEU A 6 -10.14 -16.68 -22.35
C LEU A 6 -10.23 -16.06 -23.76
N ALA A 7 -11.18 -15.15 -23.99
CA ALA A 7 -11.31 -14.44 -25.25
C ALA A 7 -10.02 -13.62 -25.57
N PRO A 8 -9.57 -13.57 -26.84
CA PRO A 8 -8.36 -12.83 -27.23
C PRO A 8 -8.39 -11.35 -26.80
N GLU A 9 -9.54 -10.70 -26.90
CA GLU A 9 -9.74 -9.32 -26.44
C GLU A 9 -9.49 -9.17 -24.96
N ALA A 10 -10.01 -10.07 -24.11
CA ALA A 10 -9.78 -10.06 -22.67
C ALA A 10 -8.30 -10.29 -22.34
N MET A 11 -7.62 -11.17 -23.07
CA MET A 11 -6.18 -11.40 -22.93
C MET A 11 -5.37 -10.13 -23.24
N GLU A 12 -5.69 -9.43 -24.33
CA GLU A 12 -5.05 -8.16 -24.68
C GLU A 12 -5.28 -7.11 -23.58
N GLN A 13 -6.50 -7.04 -23.06
CA GLN A 13 -6.83 -6.14 -21.98
C GLN A 13 -6.04 -6.45 -20.69
N ILE A 14 -5.85 -7.70 -20.33
CA ILE A 14 -5.03 -8.11 -19.18
C ILE A 14 -3.58 -7.65 -19.35
N LEU A 15 -2.99 -7.84 -20.52
CA LEU A 15 -1.59 -7.47 -20.79
C LEU A 15 -1.33 -5.95 -20.69
N LYS A 16 -2.36 -5.13 -20.87
CA LYS A 16 -2.28 -3.67 -20.74
C LYS A 16 -2.36 -3.19 -19.28
N ARG A 17 -2.70 -4.03 -18.30
CA ARG A 17 -2.83 -3.63 -16.88
C ARG A 17 -1.48 -3.55 -16.20
N ARG A 18 -1.34 -2.50 -15.38
CA ARG A 18 -0.20 -2.31 -14.47
C ARG A 18 -0.74 -1.91 -13.10
N THR A 19 -0.45 -2.71 -12.09
CA THR A 19 -0.93 -2.46 -10.72
C THR A 19 0.26 -2.43 -9.79
N PHE A 20 0.51 -1.27 -9.21
CA PHE A 20 1.66 -1.07 -8.34
C PHE A 20 1.33 -0.25 -7.10
N ALA A 21 2.11 -0.47 -6.05
CA ALA A 21 2.04 0.32 -4.83
C ALA A 21 3.23 1.28 -4.77
N ILE A 22 3.02 2.46 -4.15
CA ILE A 22 4.11 3.39 -3.84
C ILE A 22 4.45 3.25 -2.37
N ILE A 23 5.69 2.88 -2.08
CA ILE A 23 6.22 2.70 -0.73
C ILE A 23 7.30 3.73 -0.43
N SER A 24 7.29 4.28 0.78
CA SER A 24 8.28 5.27 1.21
C SER A 24 8.29 5.48 2.71
N HIS A 25 9.34 6.14 3.19
CA HIS A 25 9.29 6.82 4.49
C HIS A 25 8.32 8.02 4.44
N PRO A 26 7.72 8.45 5.57
CA PRO A 26 6.96 9.70 5.64
C PRO A 26 7.77 10.88 5.07
N ASP A 27 7.10 11.80 4.42
CA ASP A 27 7.68 13.02 3.81
C ASP A 27 8.65 12.79 2.64
N ALA A 28 8.87 11.58 2.15
CA ALA A 28 9.70 11.35 0.95
C ALA A 28 9.07 11.91 -0.35
N GLY A 29 7.80 12.35 -0.29
CA GLY A 29 7.08 12.96 -1.41
C GLY A 29 6.14 12.02 -2.15
N LYS A 30 5.68 10.95 -1.48
CA LYS A 30 4.78 9.94 -2.04
C LYS A 30 3.52 10.55 -2.65
N THR A 31 2.74 11.29 -1.87
CA THR A 31 1.51 11.95 -2.31
C THR A 31 1.77 12.89 -3.49
N THR A 32 2.90 13.63 -3.48
CA THR A 32 3.29 14.50 -4.59
C THR A 32 3.56 13.68 -5.86
N LEU A 33 4.29 12.58 -5.77
CA LEU A 33 4.55 11.72 -6.95
C LEU A 33 3.25 11.12 -7.48
N THR A 34 2.38 10.60 -6.61
CA THR A 34 1.07 10.08 -7.00
C THR A 34 0.25 11.11 -7.79
N GLU A 35 0.14 12.35 -7.30
CA GLU A 35 -0.55 13.42 -8.00
C GLU A 35 0.07 13.75 -9.38
N LYS A 36 1.41 13.67 -9.48
CA LYS A 36 2.07 13.91 -10.77
C LYS A 36 1.80 12.80 -11.77
N LEU A 37 1.80 11.55 -11.33
CA LEU A 37 1.41 10.42 -12.19
C LEU A 37 -0.03 10.56 -12.70
N LEU A 38 -0.96 10.99 -11.84
CA LEU A 38 -2.35 11.29 -12.22
C LEU A 38 -2.45 12.49 -13.19
N LEU A 39 -1.58 13.50 -13.03
CA LEU A 39 -1.52 14.66 -13.92
C LEU A 39 -1.07 14.23 -15.33
N TYR A 40 -0.02 13.44 -15.44
CA TYR A 40 0.45 12.90 -16.73
C TYR A 40 -0.58 11.98 -17.38
N GLY A 41 -1.31 11.20 -16.61
CA GLY A 41 -2.45 10.40 -17.08
C GLY A 41 -3.70 11.21 -17.44
N GLY A 42 -3.67 12.54 -17.29
CA GLY A 42 -4.82 13.39 -17.57
C GLY A 42 -6.02 13.20 -16.62
N ALA A 43 -5.86 12.40 -15.57
CA ALA A 43 -6.90 12.11 -14.58
C ALA A 43 -7.21 13.34 -13.70
N ILE A 44 -6.23 14.21 -13.51
CA ILE A 44 -6.39 15.52 -12.85
C ILE A 44 -5.84 16.64 -13.74
N ARG A 45 -6.47 17.82 -13.69
CA ARG A 45 -6.06 18.98 -14.51
C ARG A 45 -4.92 19.79 -13.89
N GLN A 46 -4.78 19.76 -12.59
CA GLN A 46 -3.73 20.46 -11.83
C GLN A 46 -3.39 19.64 -10.59
N ALA A 47 -2.11 19.44 -10.33
CA ALA A 47 -1.65 18.84 -9.08
C ALA A 47 -1.71 19.88 -7.95
N GLY A 48 -2.14 19.46 -6.76
CA GLY A 48 -2.11 20.27 -5.55
C GLY A 48 -0.70 20.45 -5.02
N SER A 49 -0.37 21.63 -4.50
CA SER A 49 0.90 21.84 -3.79
C SER A 49 0.73 21.46 -2.32
N VAL A 50 1.32 20.36 -1.90
CA VAL A 50 1.32 19.88 -0.49
C VAL A 50 1.98 20.90 0.48
N LYS A 51 2.70 21.88 -0.01
CA LYS A 51 3.45 22.87 0.81
C LYS A 51 2.67 24.10 1.27
N ALA A 52 1.49 24.36 0.74
CA ALA A 52 0.77 25.56 1.13
C ALA A 52 -0.08 25.32 2.39
N ARG A 53 0.45 25.62 3.57
CA ARG A 53 -0.31 25.78 4.83
C ARG A 53 -1.53 26.72 4.73
N LYS A 54 -1.84 27.24 3.54
CA LYS A 54 -2.94 28.18 3.22
C LYS A 54 -3.64 27.91 1.89
N ALA A 55 -3.37 26.79 1.20
CA ALA A 55 -4.08 26.48 -0.05
C ALA A 55 -5.35 25.66 0.27
N GLU A 56 -6.47 26.10 -0.24
CA GLU A 56 -7.80 25.45 -0.12
C GLU A 56 -7.92 24.11 -0.87
N ARG A 57 -6.84 23.58 -1.47
CA ARG A 57 -6.82 22.31 -2.18
C ARG A 57 -5.87 21.34 -1.50
N HIS A 58 -6.43 20.25 -1.02
CA HIS A 58 -5.71 19.11 -0.45
C HIS A 58 -5.40 18.09 -1.56
N ALA A 59 -4.48 17.16 -1.27
CA ALA A 59 -4.16 16.07 -2.19
C ALA A 59 -5.37 15.19 -2.47
N THR A 60 -5.51 14.73 -3.71
CA THR A 60 -6.60 13.85 -4.15
C THR A 60 -6.63 12.54 -3.37
N SER A 61 -5.48 12.06 -2.90
CA SER A 61 -5.36 10.84 -2.08
C SER A 61 -5.80 11.02 -0.63
N ASP A 62 -5.76 12.26 -0.08
CA ASP A 62 -6.04 12.55 1.32
C ASP A 62 -7.49 13.05 1.48
N TRP A 63 -8.43 12.15 1.61
CA TRP A 63 -9.86 12.47 1.64
C TRP A 63 -10.42 12.68 3.07
N MET A 64 -9.75 12.14 4.11
CA MET A 64 -10.19 12.31 5.49
C MET A 64 -9.77 13.66 6.07
N ASP A 65 -10.63 14.27 6.89
CA ASP A 65 -10.32 15.54 7.54
C ASP A 65 -9.09 15.46 8.46
N ILE A 66 -8.85 14.33 9.08
CA ILE A 66 -7.66 14.10 9.92
C ILE A 66 -6.38 14.04 9.09
N GLU A 67 -6.42 13.48 7.87
CA GLU A 67 -5.30 13.47 6.92
C GLU A 67 -4.94 14.90 6.50
N LYS A 68 -5.97 15.68 6.14
CA LYS A 68 -5.83 17.09 5.76
C LYS A 68 -5.28 17.96 6.89
N GLN A 69 -5.75 17.75 8.12
CA GLN A 69 -5.29 18.51 9.29
C GLN A 69 -3.86 18.17 9.69
N ARG A 70 -3.46 16.90 9.59
CA ARG A 70 -2.14 16.41 9.98
C ARG A 70 -1.11 16.45 8.85
N GLY A 71 -1.55 16.48 7.58
CA GLY A 71 -0.71 16.40 6.39
C GLY A 71 -0.03 15.04 6.22
N ILE A 72 -0.67 13.98 6.72
CA ILE A 72 -0.20 12.58 6.61
C ILE A 72 -1.33 11.71 6.08
N SER A 73 -1.04 10.84 5.14
CA SER A 73 -1.99 9.82 4.69
C SER A 73 -2.15 8.75 5.77
N VAL A 74 -3.39 8.51 6.17
CA VAL A 74 -3.78 7.56 7.22
C VAL A 74 -4.31 6.28 6.61
N THR A 75 -5.03 6.41 5.47
CA THR A 75 -5.62 5.28 4.75
C THR A 75 -5.00 5.13 3.37
N SER A 76 -4.95 3.89 2.88
CA SER A 76 -4.56 3.63 1.50
C SER A 76 -5.69 4.02 0.54
N SER A 77 -5.35 4.46 -0.65
CA SER A 77 -6.29 4.72 -1.74
C SER A 77 -5.92 3.93 -3.00
N ALA A 78 -6.93 3.56 -3.78
CA ALA A 78 -6.75 2.94 -5.08
C ALA A 78 -7.23 3.92 -6.14
N MET A 79 -6.35 4.30 -7.06
CA MET A 79 -6.63 5.27 -8.11
C MET A 79 -6.28 4.66 -9.46
N GLN A 80 -7.03 5.03 -10.48
CA GLN A 80 -6.86 4.48 -11.83
C GLN A 80 -6.78 5.60 -12.85
N PHE A 81 -5.99 5.36 -13.91
CA PHE A 81 -5.90 6.22 -15.08
C PHE A 81 -5.36 5.44 -16.28
N GLU A 82 -5.43 6.05 -17.45
CA GLU A 82 -4.85 5.50 -18.67
C GLU A 82 -3.67 6.36 -19.12
N TYR A 83 -2.60 5.72 -19.56
CA TYR A 83 -1.44 6.39 -20.13
C TYR A 83 -0.76 5.49 -21.14
N ASP A 84 -0.49 6.01 -22.35
CA ASP A 84 0.21 5.32 -23.44
C ASP A 84 -0.32 3.90 -23.72
N GLY A 85 -1.64 3.74 -23.72
CA GLY A 85 -2.33 2.47 -23.97
C GLY A 85 -2.31 1.47 -22.80
N PHE A 86 -1.70 1.83 -21.67
CA PHE A 86 -1.76 1.05 -20.43
C PHE A 86 -2.91 1.51 -19.53
N ARG A 87 -3.53 0.56 -18.86
CA ARG A 87 -4.46 0.80 -17.75
C ARG A 87 -3.71 0.65 -16.44
N ILE A 88 -3.63 1.71 -15.68
CA ILE A 88 -2.77 1.83 -14.51
C ILE A 88 -3.62 1.88 -13.25
N ASN A 89 -3.29 1.03 -12.28
CA ASN A 89 -3.86 1.04 -10.94
C ASN A 89 -2.74 1.41 -9.95
N ILE A 90 -2.83 2.60 -9.35
CA ILE A 90 -1.95 3.03 -8.27
C ILE A 90 -2.59 2.68 -6.94
N LEU A 91 -1.84 2.00 -6.11
CA LEU A 91 -2.15 1.76 -4.71
C LEU A 91 -1.30 2.71 -3.87
N ASP A 92 -1.89 3.82 -3.45
CA ASP A 92 -1.24 4.75 -2.54
C ASP A 92 -1.31 4.20 -1.11
N THR A 93 -0.17 4.15 -0.42
CA THR A 93 -0.05 3.54 0.91
C THR A 93 0.21 4.59 1.97
N PRO A 94 -0.25 4.42 3.23
CA PRO A 94 0.17 5.28 4.31
C PRO A 94 1.70 5.27 4.48
N GLY A 95 2.31 6.45 4.64
CA GLY A 95 3.75 6.54 4.87
C GLY A 95 4.14 6.28 6.33
N HIS A 96 3.23 6.54 7.28
CA HIS A 96 3.53 6.47 8.71
C HIS A 96 3.54 5.02 9.22
N GLN A 97 4.52 4.69 10.09
CA GLN A 97 4.71 3.32 10.62
C GLN A 97 3.48 2.79 11.38
N ASP A 98 2.70 3.65 12.02
CA ASP A 98 1.50 3.27 12.78
C ASP A 98 0.40 2.67 11.87
N PHE A 99 0.47 2.91 10.55
CA PHE A 99 -0.46 2.37 9.55
C PHE A 99 0.18 1.31 8.65
N SER A 100 1.29 0.72 9.09
CA SER A 100 2.01 -0.29 8.31
C SER A 100 1.14 -1.50 7.96
N GLU A 101 0.20 -1.89 8.81
CA GLU A 101 -0.73 -3.01 8.53
C GLU A 101 -1.58 -2.76 7.27
N ASP A 102 -2.12 -1.54 7.09
CA ASP A 102 -2.85 -1.17 5.88
C ASP A 102 -1.94 -1.22 4.64
N THR A 103 -0.71 -0.72 4.77
CA THR A 103 0.31 -0.81 3.71
C THR A 103 0.59 -2.27 3.30
N TYR A 104 0.72 -3.17 4.26
CA TYR A 104 0.95 -4.59 3.97
C TYR A 104 -0.23 -5.24 3.26
N ARG A 105 -1.47 -4.91 3.63
CA ARG A 105 -2.69 -5.41 2.97
C ARG A 105 -2.73 -4.97 1.52
N VAL A 106 -2.41 -3.72 1.26
CA VAL A 106 -2.39 -3.14 -0.09
C VAL A 106 -1.31 -3.77 -0.95
N LEU A 107 -0.12 -4.04 -0.39
CA LEU A 107 0.97 -4.72 -1.10
C LEU A 107 0.60 -6.14 -1.56
N VAL A 108 -0.37 -6.80 -0.90
CA VAL A 108 -0.89 -8.10 -1.40
C VAL A 108 -1.57 -7.95 -2.76
N ALA A 109 -2.19 -6.80 -3.04
CA ALA A 109 -2.88 -6.55 -4.29
C ALA A 109 -1.97 -6.01 -5.42
N ALA A 110 -0.72 -5.62 -5.12
CA ALA A 110 0.21 -5.05 -6.08
C ALA A 110 1.00 -6.12 -6.87
N ASP A 111 1.38 -5.81 -8.10
CA ASP A 111 2.26 -6.61 -8.96
C ASP A 111 3.68 -6.05 -9.04
N ALA A 112 3.85 -4.78 -8.66
CA ALA A 112 5.14 -4.09 -8.55
C ALA A 112 5.08 -3.06 -7.42
N ALA A 113 6.24 -2.56 -7.01
CA ALA A 113 6.35 -1.47 -6.05
C ALA A 113 7.29 -0.37 -6.57
N VAL A 114 6.89 0.88 -6.39
CA VAL A 114 7.76 2.05 -6.55
C VAL A 114 8.24 2.47 -5.17
N MET A 115 9.52 2.31 -4.92
CA MET A 115 10.17 2.70 -3.68
C MET A 115 10.71 4.12 -3.84
N LEU A 116 10.19 5.04 -3.02
CA LEU A 116 10.57 6.45 -3.05
C LEU A 116 11.59 6.74 -1.96
N ILE A 117 12.71 7.36 -2.35
CA ILE A 117 13.80 7.75 -1.46
C ILE A 117 13.97 9.26 -1.52
N ASP A 118 14.13 9.91 -0.38
CA ASP A 118 14.49 11.33 -0.28
C ASP A 118 16.00 11.49 -0.54
N ALA A 119 16.38 12.27 -1.56
CA ALA A 119 17.78 12.46 -1.97
C ALA A 119 18.68 13.01 -0.86
N ALA A 120 18.13 13.79 0.08
CA ALA A 120 18.89 14.34 1.21
C ALA A 120 19.06 13.33 2.35
N LYS A 121 18.05 12.48 2.58
CA LYS A 121 18.02 11.56 3.72
C LYS A 121 18.59 10.17 3.39
N GLY A 122 18.35 9.69 2.17
CA GLY A 122 18.71 8.33 1.74
C GLY A 122 17.72 7.28 2.21
N VAL A 123 18.21 6.09 2.57
CA VAL A 123 17.39 4.94 2.96
C VAL A 123 16.98 5.03 4.43
N GLU A 124 15.70 5.29 4.68
CA GLU A 124 15.14 5.48 6.02
C GLU A 124 14.47 4.21 6.55
N GLU A 125 14.26 4.13 7.86
CA GLU A 125 13.80 2.92 8.57
C GLU A 125 12.50 2.32 8.01
N GLN A 126 11.49 3.16 7.72
CA GLN A 126 10.21 2.66 7.20
C GLN A 126 10.37 2.08 5.79
N THR A 127 11.22 2.69 4.97
CA THR A 127 11.56 2.17 3.63
C THR A 127 12.16 0.76 3.73
N ILE A 128 13.08 0.54 4.70
CA ILE A 128 13.69 -0.78 4.94
C ILE A 128 12.62 -1.82 5.31
N LYS A 129 11.69 -1.47 6.19
CA LYS A 129 10.60 -2.37 6.61
C LYS A 129 9.73 -2.78 5.41
N LEU A 130 9.30 -1.81 4.61
CA LEU A 130 8.43 -2.05 3.45
C LEU A 130 9.16 -2.81 2.33
N PHE A 131 10.43 -2.48 2.09
CA PHE A 131 11.29 -3.23 1.18
C PHE A 131 11.36 -4.73 1.53
N LYS A 132 11.58 -5.06 2.80
CA LYS A 132 11.63 -6.46 3.28
C LYS A 132 10.31 -7.20 2.98
N VAL A 133 9.18 -6.52 3.06
CA VAL A 133 7.87 -7.10 2.74
C VAL A 133 7.75 -7.38 1.25
N CYS A 134 8.06 -6.41 0.40
CA CYS A 134 8.06 -6.60 -1.04
C CYS A 134 8.96 -7.77 -1.45
N ARG A 135 10.17 -7.84 -0.87
CA ARG A 135 11.12 -8.93 -1.15
C ARG A 135 10.61 -10.31 -0.75
N ARG A 136 9.97 -10.44 0.43
CA ARG A 136 9.36 -11.72 0.88
C ARG A 136 8.23 -12.20 -0.03
N ARG A 137 7.59 -11.29 -0.75
CA ARG A 137 6.50 -11.56 -1.67
C ARG A 137 6.92 -11.62 -3.13
N ASN A 138 8.22 -11.52 -3.40
CA ASN A 138 8.78 -11.47 -4.76
C ASN A 138 8.17 -10.36 -5.62
N ILE A 139 7.82 -9.22 -5.01
CA ILE A 139 7.30 -8.04 -5.74
C ILE A 139 8.50 -7.29 -6.33
N PRO A 140 8.57 -7.08 -7.66
CA PRO A 140 9.60 -6.27 -8.28
C PRO A 140 9.58 -4.83 -7.74
N ILE A 141 10.78 -4.28 -7.47
CA ILE A 141 10.92 -2.95 -6.87
C ILE A 141 11.64 -2.04 -7.86
N PHE A 142 11.06 -0.86 -8.07
CA PHE A 142 11.61 0.25 -8.86
C PHE A 142 11.91 1.39 -7.91
N THR A 143 13.11 1.93 -7.92
CA THR A 143 13.52 2.97 -6.99
C THR A 143 13.50 4.34 -7.66
N PHE A 144 12.84 5.31 -7.04
CA PHE A 144 12.83 6.70 -7.46
C PHE A 144 13.44 7.58 -6.35
N VAL A 145 14.60 8.17 -6.63
CA VAL A 145 15.26 9.15 -5.76
C VAL A 145 14.67 10.51 -6.05
N ASN A 146 13.87 10.98 -5.10
CA ASN A 146 13.07 12.20 -5.21
C ASN A 146 13.74 13.41 -4.53
N LYS A 147 13.30 14.59 -4.89
CA LYS A 147 13.73 15.87 -4.32
C LYS A 147 15.15 16.28 -4.70
N MET A 148 15.59 15.91 -5.90
CA MET A 148 16.87 16.37 -6.46
C MET A 148 16.94 17.89 -6.67
N ASP A 149 15.79 18.59 -6.60
CA ASP A 149 15.68 20.06 -6.64
C ASP A 149 16.21 20.77 -5.39
N ARG A 150 16.68 20.02 -4.39
CA ARG A 150 17.19 20.55 -3.12
C ARG A 150 18.58 20.00 -2.81
N ALA A 151 19.12 20.43 -1.65
CA ALA A 151 20.30 19.81 -1.09
C ALA A 151 20.14 18.30 -1.03
N SER A 152 21.06 17.56 -1.65
CA SER A 152 21.01 16.11 -1.81
C SER A 152 22.38 15.49 -1.52
N LYS A 153 22.36 14.20 -1.15
CA LYS A 153 23.57 13.38 -1.14
C LYS A 153 24.09 13.20 -2.56
N ASP A 154 25.36 12.86 -2.68
CA ASP A 154 25.95 12.47 -3.95
C ASP A 154 25.23 11.23 -4.53
N PRO A 155 24.93 11.18 -5.85
CA PRO A 155 24.21 10.06 -6.45
C PRO A 155 24.90 8.71 -6.30
N PHE A 156 26.22 8.63 -6.38
CA PHE A 156 26.95 7.38 -6.13
C PHE A 156 26.85 6.94 -4.68
N ALA A 157 26.94 7.88 -3.73
CA ALA A 157 26.76 7.57 -2.31
C ALA A 157 25.34 7.06 -2.01
N LEU A 158 24.30 7.57 -2.70
CA LEU A 158 22.93 7.07 -2.59
C LEU A 158 22.79 5.64 -3.14
N MET A 159 23.46 5.33 -4.25
CA MET A 159 23.50 3.96 -4.80
C MET A 159 24.17 3.00 -3.83
N GLU A 160 25.35 3.35 -3.32
CA GLU A 160 26.10 2.56 -2.34
C GLU A 160 25.27 2.34 -1.06
N GLU A 161 24.64 3.38 -0.53
CA GLU A 161 23.76 3.27 0.65
C GLU A 161 22.59 2.31 0.40
N LEU A 162 21.93 2.43 -0.76
CA LEU A 162 20.82 1.57 -1.16
C LEU A 162 21.25 0.10 -1.23
N GLU A 163 22.38 -0.19 -1.84
CA GLU A 163 22.91 -1.54 -1.99
C GLU A 163 23.36 -2.15 -0.65
N ASN A 164 24.07 -1.37 0.17
CA ASN A 164 24.58 -1.81 1.46
C ASN A 164 23.45 -2.02 2.49
N VAL A 165 22.44 -1.13 2.52
CA VAL A 165 21.37 -1.20 3.52
C VAL A 165 20.29 -2.20 3.14
N LEU A 166 19.91 -2.27 1.87
CA LEU A 166 18.82 -3.12 1.40
C LEU A 166 19.29 -4.47 0.85
N GLY A 167 20.56 -4.59 0.47
CA GLY A 167 21.12 -5.80 -0.12
C GLY A 167 20.49 -6.12 -1.49
N ILE A 168 20.19 -5.11 -2.29
CA ILE A 168 19.71 -5.22 -3.66
C ILE A 168 20.62 -4.40 -4.57
N ARG A 169 21.01 -4.96 -5.72
CA ARG A 169 21.80 -4.22 -6.70
C ARG A 169 20.97 -3.14 -7.38
N SER A 170 21.60 -2.04 -7.79
CA SER A 170 20.93 -0.92 -8.44
C SER A 170 21.45 -0.72 -9.87
N CYS A 171 20.53 -0.37 -10.78
CA CYS A 171 20.86 -0.01 -12.14
C CYS A 171 20.25 1.37 -12.45
N PRO A 172 21.04 2.45 -12.50
CA PRO A 172 20.53 3.76 -12.85
C PRO A 172 20.06 3.79 -14.32
N MET A 173 18.79 4.10 -14.51
CA MET A 173 18.16 4.23 -15.82
C MET A 173 18.32 5.64 -16.38
N ASN A 174 18.40 6.64 -15.49
CA ASN A 174 18.81 8.00 -15.77
C ASN A 174 19.88 8.45 -14.78
N TRP A 175 20.54 9.57 -15.08
CA TRP A 175 21.53 10.17 -14.22
C TRP A 175 21.26 11.65 -14.03
N PRO A 176 21.36 12.21 -12.81
CA PRO A 176 21.05 13.62 -12.56
C PRO A 176 22.14 14.55 -13.12
N ILE A 177 21.72 15.67 -13.68
CA ILE A 177 22.60 16.74 -14.14
C ILE A 177 22.53 17.86 -13.11
N GLY A 178 23.62 18.06 -12.39
CA GLY A 178 23.62 18.94 -11.23
C GLY A 178 23.01 18.28 -9.99
N VAL A 179 23.48 18.69 -8.83
CA VAL A 179 23.09 18.18 -7.50
C VAL A 179 23.09 19.33 -6.49
N ASP A 180 22.63 19.06 -5.27
CA ASP A 180 22.71 19.99 -4.13
C ASP A 180 22.00 21.33 -4.38
N GLY A 181 20.79 21.25 -4.94
CA GLY A 181 19.96 22.44 -5.24
C GLY A 181 20.19 23.05 -6.63
N ASP A 182 21.11 22.50 -7.41
CA ASP A 182 21.46 22.94 -8.75
C ASP A 182 21.07 21.92 -9.83
N PHE A 183 19.90 21.31 -9.65
CA PHE A 183 19.38 20.26 -10.52
C PHE A 183 18.86 20.83 -11.83
N GLN A 184 19.55 20.56 -12.95
CA GLN A 184 19.26 21.07 -14.30
C GLN A 184 18.35 20.11 -15.09
N GLY A 185 18.44 18.81 -14.82
CA GLY A 185 17.72 17.78 -15.57
C GLY A 185 18.30 16.40 -15.36
N VAL A 186 18.00 15.50 -16.28
CA VAL A 186 18.50 14.11 -16.25
C VAL A 186 19.06 13.69 -17.60
N TYR A 187 20.08 12.84 -17.55
CA TYR A 187 20.58 12.11 -18.71
C TYR A 187 19.93 10.73 -18.78
N GLN A 188 19.30 10.40 -19.90
CA GLN A 188 18.73 9.07 -20.15
C GLN A 188 19.78 8.12 -20.71
N ARG A 189 20.17 7.11 -19.94
CA ARG A 189 21.24 6.18 -20.34
C ARG A 189 20.89 5.32 -21.57
N ASN A 190 19.60 5.00 -21.75
CA ASN A 190 19.16 4.17 -22.89
C ASN A 190 19.12 4.90 -24.23
N THR A 191 18.98 6.22 -24.24
CA THR A 191 18.88 7.04 -25.47
C THR A 191 20.09 7.93 -25.71
N GLY A 192 20.90 8.18 -24.68
CA GLY A 192 22.01 9.14 -24.75
C GLY A 192 21.56 10.60 -24.76
N HIS A 193 20.31 10.89 -24.40
CA HIS A 193 19.74 12.23 -24.41
C HIS A 193 19.82 12.88 -23.03
N VAL A 194 20.11 14.17 -23.05
CA VAL A 194 19.89 15.05 -21.88
C VAL A 194 18.48 15.60 -21.97
N LEU A 195 17.74 15.50 -20.85
CA LEU A 195 16.43 16.09 -20.68
C LEU A 195 16.58 17.27 -19.73
N LEU A 196 16.52 18.47 -20.30
CA LEU A 196 16.64 19.72 -19.55
C LEU A 196 15.26 20.32 -19.38
N TYR A 197 14.97 20.79 -18.19
CA TYR A 197 13.66 21.29 -17.83
C TYR A 197 13.71 22.79 -17.59
N SER A 198 12.76 23.53 -18.19
CA SER A 198 12.61 24.96 -18.00
C SER A 198 11.16 25.33 -17.77
N GLY A 199 10.91 26.41 -17.02
CA GLY A 199 9.56 26.88 -16.74
C GLY A 199 8.84 26.01 -15.71
N GLY A 200 7.54 25.95 -15.82
CA GLY A 200 6.66 25.24 -14.90
C GLY A 200 6.31 26.07 -13.66
N ASN A 201 5.07 26.51 -13.54
CA ASN A 201 4.54 27.24 -12.38
C ASN A 201 4.66 26.39 -11.10
N HIS A 202 5.88 26.23 -10.56
CA HIS A 202 6.18 25.38 -9.40
C HIS A 202 5.57 23.98 -9.47
N GLY A 203 5.61 23.37 -10.69
CA GLY A 203 5.12 22.01 -10.92
C GLY A 203 3.59 21.84 -11.00
N MET A 204 2.81 22.93 -11.07
CA MET A 204 1.35 22.85 -11.25
C MET A 204 0.93 22.40 -12.66
N SER A 205 1.82 22.57 -13.65
CA SER A 205 1.67 22.13 -15.03
C SER A 205 2.85 21.27 -15.44
N MET A 206 2.73 20.57 -16.57
CA MET A 206 3.87 19.88 -17.17
C MET A 206 5.01 20.87 -17.39
N ALA A 207 6.25 20.44 -17.14
CA ALA A 207 7.43 21.24 -17.42
C ALA A 207 7.72 21.23 -18.93
N ASP A 208 8.23 22.35 -19.45
CA ASP A 208 8.77 22.36 -20.80
C ASP A 208 10.09 21.57 -20.81
N GLU A 209 10.14 20.52 -21.63
CA GLU A 209 11.27 19.60 -21.74
C GLU A 209 12.02 19.83 -23.05
N LEU A 210 13.33 20.04 -22.94
CA LEU A 210 14.25 19.99 -24.08
C LEU A 210 14.97 18.64 -24.05
N SER A 211 14.68 17.78 -25.03
CA SER A 211 15.33 16.47 -25.19
C SER A 211 16.31 16.51 -26.37
N VAL A 212 17.60 16.44 -26.09
CA VAL A 212 18.66 16.52 -27.12
C VAL A 212 19.78 15.52 -26.82
N PRO A 213 20.48 14.98 -27.84
CA PRO A 213 21.68 14.17 -27.62
C PRO A 213 22.74 14.95 -26.85
N LEU A 214 23.45 14.30 -25.91
CA LEU A 214 24.48 14.95 -25.07
C LEU A 214 25.58 15.66 -25.90
N ASP A 215 25.95 15.08 -27.04
CA ASP A 215 27.03 15.62 -27.89
C ASP A 215 26.50 16.52 -29.03
N SER A 216 25.27 17.00 -28.94
CA SER A 216 24.67 17.88 -29.93
C SER A 216 25.04 19.35 -29.72
N PRO A 217 25.05 20.20 -30.77
CA PRO A 217 25.22 21.64 -30.63
C PRO A 217 24.13 22.31 -29.78
N GLU A 218 22.93 21.69 -29.72
CA GLU A 218 21.82 22.15 -28.91
C GLU A 218 22.12 21.94 -27.41
N ALA A 219 22.68 20.79 -27.04
CA ALA A 219 23.13 20.52 -25.68
C ALA A 219 24.27 21.44 -25.26
N GLU A 220 25.18 21.80 -26.20
CA GLU A 220 26.25 22.77 -25.93
C GLU A 220 25.76 24.18 -25.59
N LYS A 221 24.62 24.55 -26.17
CA LYS A 221 24.01 25.88 -25.91
C LYS A 221 23.16 25.86 -24.64
N ALA A 222 22.52 24.74 -24.35
CA ALA A 222 21.55 24.64 -23.27
C ALA A 222 22.19 24.25 -21.91
N LEU A 223 23.35 23.56 -21.94
CA LEU A 223 24.01 23.05 -20.74
C LEU A 223 25.47 23.56 -20.69
N GLU A 224 25.86 24.21 -19.60
CA GLU A 224 27.20 24.72 -19.40
C GLU A 224 28.26 23.60 -19.47
N LYS A 225 29.47 23.97 -19.91
CA LYS A 225 30.55 23.01 -20.18
C LYS A 225 30.89 22.14 -18.96
N HIS A 226 30.92 22.71 -17.75
CA HIS A 226 31.30 21.99 -16.55
C HIS A 226 30.30 20.86 -16.21
N TYR A 227 28.99 21.04 -16.46
CA TYR A 227 28.00 19.97 -16.29
C TYR A 227 28.19 18.84 -17.31
N ARG A 228 28.49 19.19 -18.57
CA ARG A 228 28.72 18.22 -19.64
C ARG A 228 29.97 17.37 -19.38
N ASP A 229 31.06 18.01 -18.97
CA ASP A 229 32.33 17.33 -18.68
C ASP A 229 32.15 16.40 -17.48
N ARG A 230 31.57 16.88 -16.38
CA ARG A 230 31.26 16.07 -15.20
C ARG A 230 30.32 14.89 -15.54
N LEU A 231 29.28 15.16 -16.31
CA LEU A 231 28.34 14.12 -16.72
C LEU A 231 29.02 13.02 -17.52
N ARG A 232 29.95 13.33 -18.44
CA ARG A 232 30.71 12.34 -19.20
C ARG A 232 31.57 11.47 -18.29
N ASP A 233 32.30 12.09 -17.36
CA ASP A 233 33.13 11.37 -16.41
C ASP A 233 32.29 10.40 -15.53
N GLU A 234 31.14 10.88 -15.06
CA GLU A 234 30.23 10.06 -14.25
C GLU A 234 29.57 8.92 -15.04
N ILE A 235 29.22 9.14 -16.33
CA ILE A 235 28.67 8.10 -17.21
C ILE A 235 29.74 7.03 -17.50
N GLU A 236 30.98 7.44 -17.81
CA GLU A 236 32.08 6.51 -18.05
C GLU A 236 32.30 5.60 -16.83
N LEU A 237 32.29 6.17 -15.62
CA LEU A 237 32.38 5.40 -14.39
C LEU A 237 31.21 4.41 -14.21
N LEU A 238 29.98 4.85 -14.52
CA LEU A 238 28.79 3.99 -14.44
C LEU A 238 28.82 2.85 -15.47
N ASP A 239 29.37 3.10 -16.65
CA ASP A 239 29.47 2.08 -17.70
C ASP A 239 30.57 1.06 -17.42
N GLU A 240 31.64 1.46 -16.71
CA GLU A 240 32.73 0.57 -16.30
C GLU A 240 32.40 -0.24 -15.04
N ALA A 241 31.77 0.36 -14.02
CA ALA A 241 31.60 -0.22 -12.71
C ALA A 241 30.15 -0.53 -12.30
N GLY A 242 29.16 0.00 -13.05
CA GLY A 242 27.74 -0.15 -12.72
C GLY A 242 27.15 -1.49 -13.19
N ASP A 243 26.09 -1.92 -12.54
CA ASP A 243 25.32 -3.09 -12.98
C ASP A 243 24.53 -2.78 -14.27
N PRO A 244 24.64 -3.64 -15.29
CA PRO A 244 23.85 -3.48 -16.52
C PRO A 244 22.37 -3.79 -16.24
N PHE A 245 21.50 -3.20 -17.04
CA PHE A 245 20.07 -3.49 -16.96
C PHE A 245 19.77 -4.95 -17.38
N ASP A 246 19.13 -5.69 -16.47
CA ASP A 246 18.65 -7.06 -16.69
C ASP A 246 17.20 -7.17 -16.20
N LYS A 247 16.27 -7.27 -17.15
CA LYS A 247 14.83 -7.39 -16.86
C LYS A 247 14.52 -8.62 -16.00
N GLY A 248 15.20 -9.74 -16.20
CA GLY A 248 15.02 -10.97 -15.42
C GLY A 248 15.45 -10.77 -13.96
N ALA A 249 16.57 -10.07 -13.74
CA ALA A 249 17.03 -9.72 -12.40
C ALA A 249 16.07 -8.74 -11.69
N VAL A 250 15.49 -7.79 -12.44
CA VAL A 250 14.47 -6.87 -11.91
C VAL A 250 13.23 -7.64 -11.47
N LEU A 251 12.66 -8.47 -12.35
CA LEU A 251 11.45 -9.23 -12.07
C LEU A 251 11.64 -10.25 -10.93
N SER A 252 12.86 -10.73 -10.71
CA SER A 252 13.20 -11.62 -9.58
C SER A 252 13.61 -10.89 -8.29
N GLY A 253 13.52 -9.56 -8.26
CA GLY A 253 13.84 -8.73 -7.09
C GLY A 253 15.34 -8.71 -6.70
N LYS A 254 16.24 -9.02 -7.64
CA LYS A 254 17.70 -9.00 -7.45
C LYS A 254 18.36 -7.70 -7.87
N LEU A 255 17.69 -6.93 -8.73
CA LEU A 255 18.11 -5.65 -9.27
C LEU A 255 16.96 -4.67 -9.18
N THR A 256 17.23 -3.42 -8.80
CA THR A 256 16.24 -2.33 -8.87
C THR A 256 16.65 -1.32 -9.95
N PRO A 257 15.79 -1.03 -10.93
CA PRO A 257 15.97 0.12 -11.80
C PRO A 257 15.89 1.39 -10.93
N LEU A 258 16.89 2.26 -11.05
CA LEU A 258 17.03 3.46 -10.25
C LEU A 258 16.79 4.69 -11.12
N PHE A 259 15.96 5.61 -10.64
CA PHE A 259 15.62 6.86 -11.31
C PHE A 259 15.85 8.04 -10.37
N PHE A 260 16.38 9.13 -10.89
CA PHE A 260 16.54 10.38 -10.17
C PHE A 260 15.59 11.43 -10.72
N GLY A 261 15.01 12.25 -9.83
CA GLY A 261 14.10 13.31 -10.25
C GLY A 261 13.57 14.16 -9.12
N SER A 262 12.61 15.00 -9.46
CA SER A 262 11.88 15.84 -8.50
C SER A 262 10.39 15.84 -8.83
N ALA A 263 9.59 15.24 -7.96
CA ALA A 263 8.14 15.24 -8.11
C ALA A 263 7.55 16.66 -7.99
N VAL A 264 8.14 17.56 -7.22
CA VAL A 264 7.63 18.93 -7.05
C VAL A 264 7.77 19.73 -8.34
N THR A 265 8.88 19.59 -9.05
CA THR A 265 9.17 20.33 -10.29
C THR A 265 8.69 19.61 -11.55
N ASN A 266 8.26 18.36 -11.46
CA ASN A 266 7.96 17.41 -12.54
C ASN A 266 9.20 16.90 -13.30
N PHE A 267 10.42 17.22 -12.87
CA PHE A 267 11.65 16.85 -13.56
C PHE A 267 11.93 15.35 -13.40
N GLY A 268 12.09 14.64 -14.53
CA GLY A 268 12.35 13.20 -14.57
C GLY A 268 11.15 12.31 -14.26
N VAL A 269 9.95 12.85 -14.03
CA VAL A 269 8.76 12.06 -13.65
C VAL A 269 8.15 11.34 -14.85
N GLU A 270 7.95 12.03 -15.98
CA GLU A 270 7.40 11.41 -17.18
C GLU A 270 8.33 10.34 -17.77
N PRO A 271 9.65 10.59 -17.94
CA PRO A 271 10.59 9.56 -18.35
C PRO A 271 10.63 8.35 -17.42
N PHE A 272 10.49 8.56 -16.11
CA PHE A 272 10.31 7.47 -15.17
C PHE A 272 9.05 6.67 -15.47
N LEU A 273 7.88 7.32 -15.64
CA LEU A 273 6.61 6.65 -15.91
C LEU A 273 6.70 5.80 -17.19
N VAL A 274 7.22 6.34 -18.27
CA VAL A 274 7.38 5.63 -19.55
C VAL A 274 8.27 4.39 -19.39
N ALA A 275 9.45 4.55 -18.79
CA ALA A 275 10.38 3.44 -18.57
C ALA A 275 9.80 2.39 -17.61
N PHE A 276 9.15 2.83 -16.54
CA PHE A 276 8.50 1.98 -15.55
C PHE A 276 7.42 1.09 -16.20
N LEU A 277 6.54 1.66 -17.03
CA LEU A 277 5.47 0.92 -17.69
C LEU A 277 5.99 -0.11 -18.69
N ALA A 278 7.09 0.18 -19.38
CA ALA A 278 7.72 -0.74 -20.31
C ALA A 278 8.38 -1.95 -19.63
N ILE A 279 8.89 -1.76 -18.41
CA ILE A 279 9.61 -2.79 -17.66
C ILE A 279 8.67 -3.59 -16.74
N THR A 280 7.72 -2.91 -16.10
CA THR A 280 6.79 -3.51 -15.11
C THR A 280 6.01 -4.67 -15.73
N PRO A 281 5.87 -5.81 -15.04
CA PRO A 281 5.13 -6.95 -15.58
C PRO A 281 3.63 -6.64 -15.70
N PRO A 282 2.90 -7.34 -16.58
CA PRO A 282 1.46 -7.45 -16.50
C PRO A 282 1.06 -8.14 -15.17
N PRO A 283 -0.25 -8.28 -14.88
CA PRO A 283 -0.70 -8.95 -13.68
C PRO A 283 -0.01 -10.30 -13.46
N LEU A 284 0.46 -10.52 -12.23
CA LEU A 284 1.20 -11.72 -11.86
C LEU A 284 0.25 -12.82 -11.36
N PRO A 285 0.59 -14.11 -11.56
CA PRO A 285 -0.13 -15.23 -10.96
C PRO A 285 -0.18 -15.14 -9.44
N ARG A 286 -1.23 -15.70 -8.83
CA ARG A 286 -1.41 -15.70 -7.37
C ARG A 286 -1.63 -17.12 -6.83
N GLU A 287 -1.02 -17.41 -5.69
CA GLU A 287 -1.22 -18.67 -4.99
C GLU A 287 -2.60 -18.76 -4.35
N ALA A 288 -3.25 -19.90 -4.53
CA ALA A 288 -4.48 -20.30 -3.88
C ALA A 288 -4.35 -21.73 -3.34
N ASP A 289 -5.31 -22.18 -2.55
CA ASP A 289 -5.38 -23.56 -2.01
C ASP A 289 -5.43 -24.64 -3.11
N ILE A 290 -5.88 -24.27 -4.31
CA ILE A 290 -5.91 -25.13 -5.51
C ILE A 290 -4.63 -25.07 -6.36
N GLY A 291 -3.62 -24.32 -5.94
CA GLY A 291 -2.39 -24.05 -6.69
C GLY A 291 -2.32 -22.64 -7.27
N LEU A 292 -1.45 -22.42 -8.24
CA LEU A 292 -1.21 -21.12 -8.86
C LEU A 292 -2.35 -20.76 -9.83
N VAL A 293 -2.95 -19.59 -9.65
CA VAL A 293 -4.02 -19.07 -10.51
C VAL A 293 -3.42 -18.04 -11.46
N GLU A 294 -3.44 -18.38 -12.75
CA GLU A 294 -2.95 -17.51 -13.81
C GLU A 294 -3.93 -16.38 -14.15
N PRO A 295 -3.48 -15.15 -14.44
CA PRO A 295 -4.35 -14.04 -14.84
C PRO A 295 -5.22 -14.35 -16.06
N THR A 296 -4.73 -15.21 -16.93
CA THR A 296 -5.40 -15.64 -18.15
C THR A 296 -6.29 -16.87 -17.99
N ALA A 297 -6.51 -17.35 -16.75
CA ALA A 297 -7.46 -18.44 -16.52
C ALA A 297 -8.87 -18.06 -17.01
N PRO A 298 -9.62 -19.03 -17.62
CA PRO A 298 -10.87 -18.72 -18.30
C PRO A 298 -12.07 -18.46 -17.39
N TYR A 299 -11.84 -18.32 -16.10
CA TYR A 299 -12.85 -17.99 -15.09
C TYR A 299 -12.43 -16.73 -14.33
N PHE A 300 -13.41 -15.96 -13.91
CA PHE A 300 -13.19 -14.84 -13.01
C PHE A 300 -12.80 -15.33 -11.62
N SER A 301 -11.76 -14.75 -11.06
CA SER A 301 -11.48 -14.86 -9.63
C SER A 301 -10.84 -13.60 -9.08
N GLY A 302 -10.97 -13.40 -7.77
CA GLY A 302 -10.37 -12.27 -7.07
C GLY A 302 -10.51 -12.39 -5.57
N PHE A 303 -9.90 -11.46 -4.83
CA PHE A 303 -9.96 -11.43 -3.37
C PHE A 303 -10.15 -10.02 -2.83
N ILE A 304 -10.82 -9.93 -1.67
CA ILE A 304 -11.05 -8.67 -0.96
C ILE A 304 -9.81 -8.36 -0.13
N PHE A 305 -9.12 -7.26 -0.47
CA PHE A 305 -7.91 -6.84 0.25
C PHE A 305 -8.12 -5.64 1.18
N LYS A 306 -9.20 -4.88 0.98
CA LYS A 306 -9.53 -3.71 1.77
C LYS A 306 -11.05 -3.56 1.89
N ILE A 307 -11.50 -3.11 3.05
CA ILE A 307 -12.89 -2.69 3.29
C ILE A 307 -12.86 -1.27 3.84
N GLN A 308 -13.76 -0.43 3.39
CA GLN A 308 -13.85 0.95 3.83
C GLN A 308 -15.30 1.39 3.93
N ALA A 309 -15.70 1.91 5.08
CA ALA A 309 -17.02 2.45 5.31
C ALA A 309 -16.99 3.99 5.33
N ASN A 310 -18.17 4.58 5.13
CA ASN A 310 -18.42 6.02 5.32
C ASN A 310 -17.51 6.95 4.49
N MET A 311 -17.08 6.51 3.30
CA MET A 311 -16.30 7.37 2.39
C MET A 311 -17.06 8.63 1.96
N ASN A 312 -18.39 8.56 1.92
CA ASN A 312 -19.24 9.72 1.73
C ASN A 312 -20.06 9.96 3.00
N PRO A 313 -19.85 11.08 3.73
CA PRO A 313 -20.62 11.37 4.95
C PRO A 313 -22.13 11.45 4.74
N ALA A 314 -22.59 11.78 3.50
CA ALA A 314 -24.02 11.87 3.16
C ALA A 314 -24.65 10.49 2.91
N HIS A 315 -23.86 9.51 2.53
CA HIS A 315 -24.30 8.14 2.23
C HIS A 315 -23.47 7.19 3.07
N ARG A 316 -24.07 6.53 4.05
CA ARG A 316 -23.42 5.52 4.89
C ARG A 316 -23.13 4.26 4.07
N ASP A 317 -22.28 4.42 3.04
CA ASP A 317 -21.86 3.37 2.14
C ASP A 317 -20.66 2.60 2.74
N ARG A 318 -20.60 1.33 2.44
CA ARG A 318 -19.46 0.47 2.74
C ARG A 318 -19.02 -0.19 1.44
N LEU A 319 -17.73 -0.11 1.14
CA LEU A 319 -17.12 -0.66 -0.05
C LEU A 319 -16.08 -1.71 0.30
N ALA A 320 -16.13 -2.82 -0.41
CA ALA A 320 -15.11 -3.86 -0.39
C ALA A 320 -14.26 -3.75 -1.66
N PHE A 321 -12.97 -3.51 -1.52
CA PHE A 321 -12.03 -3.42 -2.64
C PHE A 321 -11.57 -4.81 -3.03
N LEU A 322 -11.90 -5.16 -4.26
CA LEU A 322 -11.58 -6.45 -4.87
C LEU A 322 -10.40 -6.29 -5.83
N ARG A 323 -9.35 -7.09 -5.64
CA ARG A 323 -8.32 -7.34 -6.65
C ARG A 323 -8.77 -8.47 -7.54
N ILE A 324 -8.92 -8.23 -8.85
CA ILE A 324 -9.19 -9.26 -9.84
C ILE A 324 -7.89 -10.00 -10.14
N VAL A 325 -7.88 -11.32 -9.94
CA VAL A 325 -6.71 -12.18 -10.17
C VAL A 325 -6.76 -12.83 -11.53
N SER A 326 -7.92 -13.34 -11.95
CA SER A 326 -8.06 -14.02 -13.24
C SER A 326 -9.33 -13.66 -13.98
N GLY A 327 -9.28 -13.78 -15.29
CA GLY A 327 -10.41 -13.66 -16.18
C GLY A 327 -10.98 -12.26 -16.31
N GLU A 328 -12.27 -12.22 -16.63
CA GLU A 328 -13.05 -11.01 -16.88
C GLU A 328 -14.18 -10.88 -15.85
N PHE A 329 -14.36 -9.70 -15.30
CA PHE A 329 -15.50 -9.32 -14.48
C PHE A 329 -16.58 -8.69 -15.35
N GLU A 330 -17.83 -9.09 -15.14
CA GLU A 330 -19.01 -8.43 -15.70
C GLU A 330 -19.98 -8.06 -14.58
N LYS A 331 -20.56 -6.87 -14.66
CA LYS A 331 -21.55 -6.37 -13.71
C LYS A 331 -22.77 -7.31 -13.61
N GLY A 332 -23.12 -7.66 -12.39
CA GLY A 332 -24.24 -8.56 -12.12
C GLY A 332 -23.92 -10.04 -12.22
N MET A 333 -22.67 -10.44 -12.47
CA MET A 333 -22.27 -11.83 -12.48
C MET A 333 -22.51 -12.50 -11.13
N THR A 334 -22.74 -13.81 -11.15
CA THR A 334 -22.87 -14.62 -9.94
C THR A 334 -21.55 -15.35 -9.68
N VAL A 335 -21.03 -15.19 -8.47
CA VAL A 335 -19.77 -15.79 -8.02
C VAL A 335 -20.00 -16.65 -6.80
N TYR A 336 -19.13 -17.64 -6.58
CA TYR A 336 -18.99 -18.32 -5.30
C TYR A 336 -18.22 -17.42 -4.35
N HIS A 337 -18.73 -17.23 -3.13
CA HIS A 337 -18.11 -16.45 -2.06
C HIS A 337 -17.55 -17.40 -1.00
N SER A 338 -16.24 -17.41 -0.85
CA SER A 338 -15.53 -18.36 0.02
C SER A 338 -15.90 -18.23 1.51
N GLY A 339 -15.99 -16.99 2.01
CA GLY A 339 -16.30 -16.74 3.43
C GLY A 339 -17.73 -17.11 3.86
N MET A 340 -18.68 -17.13 2.90
CA MET A 340 -20.08 -17.51 3.16
C MET A 340 -20.42 -18.92 2.67
N ASP A 341 -19.51 -19.58 1.96
CA ASP A 341 -19.71 -20.89 1.29
C ASP A 341 -20.99 -20.96 0.44
N LYS A 342 -21.30 -19.89 -0.29
CA LYS A 342 -22.51 -19.81 -1.12
C LYS A 342 -22.33 -18.90 -2.34
N PRO A 343 -23.18 -19.05 -3.39
CA PRO A 343 -23.20 -18.12 -4.51
C PRO A 343 -23.75 -16.75 -4.07
N MET A 344 -23.20 -15.68 -4.66
CA MET A 344 -23.70 -14.32 -4.53
C MET A 344 -23.61 -13.57 -5.85
N GLN A 345 -24.50 -12.61 -6.06
CA GLN A 345 -24.50 -11.73 -7.23
C GLN A 345 -23.74 -10.44 -6.91
N LEU A 346 -22.75 -10.08 -7.74
CA LEU A 346 -21.99 -8.85 -7.59
C LEU A 346 -22.76 -7.68 -8.20
N LYS A 347 -23.28 -6.81 -7.33
CA LYS A 347 -24.09 -5.65 -7.72
C LYS A 347 -23.32 -4.36 -7.49
N GLN A 348 -23.60 -3.33 -8.31
CA GLN A 348 -23.08 -1.98 -8.17
C GLN A 348 -21.54 -1.91 -8.02
N PRO A 349 -20.77 -2.49 -8.95
CA PRO A 349 -19.33 -2.32 -8.95
C PRO A 349 -18.97 -0.87 -9.29
N GLN A 350 -17.98 -0.35 -8.58
CA GLN A 350 -17.48 1.02 -8.73
C GLN A 350 -15.98 1.00 -9.03
N GLN A 351 -15.55 1.96 -9.80
CA GLN A 351 -14.16 2.22 -10.11
C GLN A 351 -13.80 3.63 -9.65
N PHE A 352 -12.56 3.82 -9.26
CA PHE A 352 -12.09 5.09 -8.73
C PHE A 352 -11.16 5.76 -9.74
N MET A 353 -11.70 6.73 -10.50
CA MET A 353 -10.94 7.57 -11.41
C MET A 353 -10.60 8.87 -10.69
N ALA A 354 -9.41 8.96 -10.12
CA ALA A 354 -9.03 10.08 -9.24
C ALA A 354 -10.09 10.33 -8.14
N ASP A 355 -10.83 11.43 -8.22
CA ASP A 355 -11.85 11.83 -7.24
C ASP A 355 -13.27 11.33 -7.58
N GLU A 356 -13.48 10.77 -8.77
CA GLU A 356 -14.80 10.38 -9.25
C GLU A 356 -15.03 8.88 -9.15
N ARG A 357 -16.27 8.51 -8.81
CA ARG A 357 -16.71 7.11 -8.78
C ARG A 357 -17.54 6.84 -10.02
N GLU A 358 -17.11 5.87 -10.80
CA GLU A 358 -17.82 5.43 -11.99
C GLU A 358 -18.33 4.00 -11.83
N SER A 359 -19.50 3.71 -12.44
CA SER A 359 -20.00 2.34 -12.52
C SER A 359 -19.18 1.56 -13.53
N VAL A 360 -18.75 0.37 -13.16
CA VAL A 360 -17.95 -0.52 -14.01
C VAL A 360 -18.83 -1.61 -14.61
N GLU A 361 -18.88 -1.68 -15.92
CA GLU A 361 -19.58 -2.78 -16.62
C GLU A 361 -18.68 -4.00 -16.79
N LYS A 362 -17.40 -3.78 -17.14
CA LYS A 362 -16.37 -4.79 -17.32
C LYS A 362 -15.05 -4.42 -16.68
N ALA A 363 -14.34 -5.40 -16.12
CA ALA A 363 -12.98 -5.26 -15.61
C ALA A 363 -12.22 -6.58 -15.81
N TYR A 364 -10.90 -6.54 -15.73
CA TYR A 364 -10.04 -7.67 -16.10
C TYR A 364 -9.03 -7.98 -15.01
N ALA A 365 -8.42 -9.17 -15.08
CA ALA A 365 -7.32 -9.50 -14.19
C ALA A 365 -6.29 -8.35 -14.14
N GLY A 366 -5.91 -7.96 -12.95
CA GLY A 366 -5.07 -6.77 -12.71
C GLY A 366 -5.86 -5.57 -12.19
N ASP A 367 -7.13 -5.41 -12.54
CA ASP A 367 -7.93 -4.28 -12.08
C ASP A 367 -8.32 -4.40 -10.60
N ILE A 368 -8.60 -3.23 -10.03
CA ILE A 368 -9.16 -3.10 -8.68
C ILE A 368 -10.51 -2.44 -8.81
N ILE A 369 -11.55 -3.08 -8.26
CA ILE A 369 -12.90 -2.54 -8.24
C ILE A 369 -13.45 -2.49 -6.82
N GLY A 370 -14.28 -1.49 -6.52
CA GLY A 370 -15.06 -1.42 -5.29
C GLY A 370 -16.40 -2.11 -5.46
N LEU A 371 -16.75 -3.01 -4.58
CA LEU A 371 -18.06 -3.63 -4.50
C LEU A 371 -18.85 -3.01 -3.36
N PHE A 372 -20.12 -2.68 -3.59
CA PHE A 372 -21.00 -2.30 -2.50
C PHE A 372 -21.11 -3.46 -1.50
N ASP A 373 -20.82 -3.18 -0.23
CA ASP A 373 -20.80 -4.19 0.83
C ASP A 373 -21.96 -3.99 1.80
N PRO A 374 -22.98 -4.86 1.77
CA PRO A 374 -24.05 -4.84 2.77
C PRO A 374 -23.63 -5.37 4.16
N GLY A 375 -22.33 -5.56 4.40
CA GLY A 375 -21.77 -6.13 5.64
C GLY A 375 -21.49 -7.64 5.56
N CYS A 376 -21.32 -8.17 4.36
CA CYS A 376 -21.07 -9.59 4.14
C CYS A 376 -19.62 -9.94 3.75
N PHE A 377 -18.84 -8.95 3.26
CA PHE A 377 -17.44 -9.19 2.92
C PHE A 377 -16.52 -9.04 4.12
N ARG A 378 -15.48 -9.87 4.12
CA ARG A 378 -14.37 -9.82 5.07
C ARG A 378 -13.05 -9.72 4.30
N LEU A 379 -12.02 -9.18 4.96
CA LEU A 379 -10.66 -9.16 4.42
C LEU A 379 -10.18 -10.59 4.14
N GLY A 380 -9.66 -10.81 2.92
CA GLY A 380 -9.19 -12.12 2.45
C GLY A 380 -10.27 -13.02 1.86
N ASP A 381 -11.55 -12.59 1.81
CA ASP A 381 -12.58 -13.36 1.11
C ASP A 381 -12.23 -13.49 -0.37
N SER A 382 -12.38 -14.71 -0.88
CA SER A 382 -12.12 -15.04 -2.27
C SER A 382 -13.43 -15.23 -3.03
N LEU A 383 -13.47 -14.74 -4.27
CA LEU A 383 -14.62 -14.80 -5.16
C LEU A 383 -14.22 -15.51 -6.43
N SER A 384 -15.06 -16.43 -6.95
CA SER A 384 -14.78 -17.15 -8.20
C SER A 384 -16.06 -17.54 -8.94
N THR A 385 -16.01 -17.52 -10.28
CA THR A 385 -17.02 -18.15 -11.15
C THR A 385 -16.64 -19.57 -11.55
N GLY A 386 -15.41 -19.98 -11.28
CA GLY A 386 -14.84 -21.28 -11.58
C GLY A 386 -14.80 -22.20 -10.36
N PRO A 387 -13.65 -22.80 -10.07
CA PRO A 387 -13.48 -23.65 -8.90
C PRO A 387 -13.67 -22.88 -7.60
N LYS A 388 -14.10 -23.57 -6.56
CA LYS A 388 -14.02 -23.05 -5.19
C LYS A 388 -12.55 -22.91 -4.84
N LEU A 389 -12.14 -21.73 -4.43
CA LEU A 389 -10.75 -21.46 -4.09
C LEU A 389 -10.63 -20.43 -2.96
N HIS A 390 -9.49 -20.47 -2.28
CA HIS A 390 -9.09 -19.48 -1.29
C HIS A 390 -7.68 -18.96 -1.63
N PHE A 391 -7.56 -17.68 -1.89
CA PHE A 391 -6.25 -17.04 -2.02
C PHE A 391 -5.54 -16.99 -0.66
N ALA A 392 -4.21 -16.91 -0.70
CA ALA A 392 -3.41 -16.81 0.51
C ALA A 392 -3.93 -15.69 1.43
N SER A 393 -4.01 -15.99 2.71
CA SER A 393 -4.55 -15.06 3.72
C SER A 393 -3.77 -13.75 3.74
N ILE A 394 -4.50 -12.64 3.92
CA ILE A 394 -3.89 -11.34 4.20
C ILE A 394 -3.29 -11.40 5.60
N PRO A 395 -2.01 -11.03 5.78
CA PRO A 395 -1.37 -11.06 7.09
C PRO A 395 -2.05 -10.07 8.04
N VAL A 396 -2.33 -10.53 9.25
CA VAL A 396 -2.82 -9.71 10.36
C VAL A 396 -1.67 -9.58 11.36
N PHE A 397 -1.31 -8.36 11.71
CA PHE A 397 -0.24 -8.12 12.69
C PHE A 397 -0.79 -8.17 14.11
N ALA A 398 -0.03 -8.75 15.02
CA ALA A 398 -0.37 -8.66 16.43
C ALA A 398 -0.30 -7.20 16.89
N PRO A 399 -1.32 -6.70 17.60
CA PRO A 399 -1.26 -5.35 18.17
C PRO A 399 -0.18 -5.24 19.25
N GLU A 400 0.44 -4.06 19.29
CA GLU A 400 1.49 -3.72 20.26
C GLU A 400 1.02 -2.75 21.35
N HIS A 401 -0.15 -2.14 21.13
CA HIS A 401 -0.75 -1.18 22.06
C HIS A 401 -2.20 -1.54 22.33
N PHE A 402 -2.59 -1.46 23.59
CA PHE A 402 -3.92 -1.85 24.02
C PHE A 402 -4.58 -0.73 24.84
N ALA A 403 -5.88 -0.59 24.68
CA ALA A 403 -6.68 0.31 25.49
C ALA A 403 -8.05 -0.30 25.79
N ARG A 404 -8.58 -0.03 26.98
CA ARG A 404 -9.97 -0.23 27.32
C ARG A 404 -10.76 0.97 26.82
N VAL A 405 -11.84 0.72 26.10
CA VAL A 405 -12.65 1.76 25.47
C VAL A 405 -14.12 1.64 25.87
N ARG A 406 -14.77 2.79 26.09
CA ARG A 406 -16.17 2.87 26.41
C ARG A 406 -16.77 4.20 25.94
N PRO A 407 -18.08 4.27 25.64
CA PRO A 407 -18.70 5.55 25.32
C PRO A 407 -18.74 6.42 26.57
N GLU A 408 -18.53 7.74 26.40
CA GLU A 408 -18.71 8.73 27.46
C GLU A 408 -20.19 8.77 27.89
N ASP A 409 -21.11 8.79 26.91
CA ASP A 409 -22.54 8.72 27.11
C ASP A 409 -23.04 7.29 26.96
N SER A 410 -23.55 6.72 28.05
CA SER A 410 -24.08 5.36 28.09
C SER A 410 -25.28 5.14 27.14
N MET A 411 -26.04 6.20 26.79
CA MET A 411 -27.15 6.13 25.86
C MET A 411 -26.69 5.88 24.42
N LYS A 412 -25.45 6.21 24.09
CA LYS A 412 -24.83 5.99 22.78
C LYS A 412 -24.14 4.62 22.64
N ARG A 413 -24.37 3.71 23.58
CA ARG A 413 -23.72 2.37 23.58
C ARG A 413 -23.92 1.59 22.29
N LYS A 414 -25.11 1.65 21.67
CA LYS A 414 -25.38 0.95 20.40
C LYS A 414 -24.57 1.52 19.24
N GLN A 415 -24.51 2.87 19.14
CA GLN A 415 -23.72 3.55 18.11
C GLN A 415 -22.22 3.28 18.30
N PHE A 416 -21.75 3.31 19.55
CA PHE A 416 -20.38 2.97 19.91
C PHE A 416 -20.02 1.55 19.47
N GLN A 417 -20.82 0.56 19.85
CA GLN A 417 -20.58 -0.84 19.44
C GLN A 417 -20.56 -0.99 17.93
N LYS A 418 -21.54 -0.36 17.23
CA LYS A 418 -21.56 -0.39 15.77
C LYS A 418 -20.28 0.18 15.16
N GLY A 419 -19.81 1.36 15.65
CA GLY A 419 -18.59 1.99 15.17
C GLY A 419 -17.35 1.13 15.41
N ILE A 420 -17.20 0.59 16.62
CA ILE A 420 -16.07 -0.30 16.98
C ILE A 420 -16.03 -1.54 16.08
N TYR A 421 -17.17 -2.20 15.87
CA TYR A 421 -17.20 -3.40 15.01
C TYR A 421 -16.91 -3.08 13.54
N GLN A 422 -17.46 -2.00 12.99
CA GLN A 422 -17.19 -1.62 11.61
C GLN A 422 -15.71 -1.25 11.40
N LEU A 423 -15.11 -0.51 12.33
CA LEU A 423 -13.69 -0.16 12.26
C LEU A 423 -12.77 -1.39 12.44
N ALA A 424 -13.21 -2.38 13.20
CA ALA A 424 -12.49 -3.66 13.29
C ALA A 424 -12.61 -4.49 12.01
N GLU A 425 -13.78 -4.51 11.37
CA GLU A 425 -13.97 -5.20 10.08
C GLU A 425 -13.20 -4.56 8.93
N GLU A 426 -12.99 -3.23 8.97
CA GLU A 426 -12.07 -2.53 8.07
C GLU A 426 -10.59 -2.87 8.36
N GLY A 427 -10.31 -3.44 9.54
CA GLY A 427 -8.96 -3.73 10.00
C GLY A 427 -8.21 -2.51 10.55
N ALA A 428 -8.90 -1.39 10.80
CA ALA A 428 -8.28 -0.21 11.41
C ALA A 428 -7.86 -0.45 12.86
N ILE A 429 -8.53 -1.37 13.54
CA ILE A 429 -8.29 -1.79 14.92
C ILE A 429 -8.54 -3.29 15.06
N GLN A 430 -8.02 -3.90 16.12
CA GLN A 430 -8.43 -5.23 16.55
C GLN A 430 -9.21 -5.13 17.86
N THR A 431 -10.28 -5.93 17.99
CA THR A 431 -11.15 -5.89 19.18
C THR A 431 -11.02 -7.17 19.97
N PHE A 432 -10.95 -7.01 21.27
CA PHE A 432 -10.93 -8.09 22.22
C PHE A 432 -12.00 -7.85 23.28
N ARG A 433 -12.52 -8.94 23.85
CA ARG A 433 -13.49 -8.89 24.94
C ARG A 433 -12.90 -9.54 26.17
N ARG A 434 -13.06 -8.89 27.28
CA ARG A 434 -12.67 -9.38 28.59
C ARG A 434 -13.86 -9.39 29.52
N THR A 435 -14.03 -10.44 30.29
CA THR A 435 -15.07 -10.49 31.32
C THR A 435 -14.40 -10.30 32.67
N GLU A 436 -14.51 -9.11 33.24
CA GLU A 436 -14.10 -8.82 34.63
C GLU A 436 -15.34 -8.58 35.47
N THR A 437 -15.39 -9.22 36.63
CA THR A 437 -16.47 -9.04 37.62
C THR A 437 -17.90 -9.13 37.05
N GLY A 438 -18.10 -10.01 36.05
CA GLY A 438 -19.41 -10.22 35.41
C GLY A 438 -19.83 -9.12 34.41
N ARG A 439 -18.96 -8.18 34.09
CA ARG A 439 -19.18 -7.17 33.04
C ARG A 439 -18.23 -7.39 31.88
N GLU A 440 -18.80 -7.35 30.67
CA GLU A 440 -18.04 -7.41 29.43
C GLU A 440 -17.37 -6.07 29.14
N GLU A 441 -16.05 -6.05 29.01
CA GLU A 441 -15.24 -4.89 28.64
C GLU A 441 -14.73 -5.03 27.22
N PHE A 442 -14.79 -3.92 26.47
CA PHE A 442 -14.17 -3.84 25.14
C PHE A 442 -12.73 -3.37 25.27
N LEU A 443 -11.81 -4.18 24.77
CA LEU A 443 -10.43 -3.81 24.57
C LEU A 443 -10.17 -3.59 23.07
N VAL A 444 -9.40 -2.56 22.77
CA VAL A 444 -8.92 -2.28 21.42
C VAL A 444 -7.43 -2.46 21.40
N GLY A 445 -6.95 -3.25 20.43
CA GLY A 445 -5.55 -3.41 20.11
C GLY A 445 -5.20 -2.72 18.79
N VAL A 446 -4.06 -2.05 18.74
CA VAL A 446 -3.54 -1.36 17.54
C VAL A 446 -2.04 -1.59 17.41
N VAL A 447 -1.51 -1.48 16.19
CA VAL A 447 -0.07 -1.61 15.93
C VAL A 447 0.66 -0.32 16.33
N GLY A 448 0.08 0.84 16.04
CA GLY A 448 0.66 2.14 16.34
C GLY A 448 -0.27 3.06 17.13
N VAL A 449 0.31 3.96 17.91
CA VAL A 449 -0.41 4.83 18.85
C VAL A 449 -1.37 5.80 18.15
N LEU A 450 -1.00 6.30 16.94
CA LEU A 450 -1.84 7.21 16.16
C LEU A 450 -3.18 6.57 15.72
N GLN A 451 -3.26 5.25 15.61
CA GLN A 451 -4.51 4.57 15.28
C GLN A 451 -5.60 4.81 16.35
N PHE A 452 -5.23 5.06 17.61
CA PHE A 452 -6.20 5.44 18.64
C PHE A 452 -6.78 6.83 18.42
N GLU A 453 -5.98 7.79 17.94
CA GLU A 453 -6.47 9.13 17.63
C GLU A 453 -7.42 9.09 16.42
N VAL A 454 -7.08 8.28 15.43
CA VAL A 454 -7.95 8.02 14.27
C VAL A 454 -9.26 7.36 14.70
N LEU A 455 -9.19 6.38 15.60
CA LEU A 455 -10.36 5.73 16.17
C LEU A 455 -11.29 6.74 16.87
N GLU A 456 -10.73 7.60 17.73
CA GLU A 456 -11.48 8.63 18.46
C GLU A 456 -12.13 9.62 17.49
N HIS A 457 -11.34 10.11 16.53
CA HIS A 457 -11.83 11.03 15.51
C HIS A 457 -12.97 10.43 14.68
N ARG A 458 -12.82 9.20 14.17
CA ARG A 458 -13.82 8.51 13.38
C ARG A 458 -15.09 8.19 14.16
N LEU A 459 -14.97 7.74 15.41
CA LEU A 459 -16.14 7.52 16.27
C LEU A 459 -16.93 8.81 16.50
N LYS A 460 -16.24 9.93 16.66
CA LYS A 460 -16.87 11.23 16.86
C LYS A 460 -17.54 11.75 15.58
N THR A 461 -16.85 11.72 14.46
CA THR A 461 -17.31 12.32 13.21
C THR A 461 -18.33 11.45 12.45
N GLU A 462 -18.09 10.13 12.41
CA GLU A 462 -18.91 9.21 11.63
C GLU A 462 -20.09 8.63 12.42
N TYR A 463 -19.90 8.41 13.73
CA TYR A 463 -20.90 7.77 14.59
C TYR A 463 -21.50 8.69 15.65
N GLY A 464 -20.99 9.92 15.78
CA GLY A 464 -21.45 10.91 16.76
C GLY A 464 -21.19 10.51 18.21
N VAL A 465 -20.15 9.70 18.47
CA VAL A 465 -19.83 9.14 19.79
C VAL A 465 -18.50 9.65 20.29
N THR A 466 -18.50 10.31 21.43
CA THR A 466 -17.28 10.56 22.22
C THR A 466 -16.94 9.32 23.03
N MET A 467 -15.70 8.88 22.98
CA MET A 467 -15.24 7.72 23.75
C MET A 467 -14.30 8.14 24.89
N LEU A 468 -14.30 7.36 25.94
CA LEU A 468 -13.29 7.37 27.00
C LEU A 468 -12.36 6.19 26.76
N MET A 469 -11.05 6.44 26.92
CA MET A 469 -10.01 5.46 26.64
C MET A 469 -9.01 5.41 27.78
N ASP A 470 -8.82 4.21 28.33
CA ASP A 470 -7.84 3.92 29.37
C ASP A 470 -6.75 3.03 28.76
N ARG A 471 -5.52 3.51 28.63
CA ARG A 471 -4.38 2.73 28.13
C ARG A 471 -4.04 1.58 29.06
N LEU A 472 -3.72 0.43 28.47
CA LEU A 472 -3.33 -0.78 29.19
C LEU A 472 -1.84 -1.07 28.97
N PRO A 473 -1.17 -1.72 29.95
CA PRO A 473 0.28 -1.96 29.88
C PRO A 473 0.66 -3.12 28.95
N PHE A 474 -0.31 -3.79 28.35
CA PHE A 474 -0.04 -4.91 27.47
C PHE A 474 0.69 -4.48 26.18
N ARG A 475 1.63 -5.34 25.78
CA ARG A 475 2.41 -5.18 24.55
C ARG A 475 2.31 -6.38 23.61
N TYR A 476 1.88 -7.52 24.13
CA TYR A 476 1.81 -8.77 23.37
C TYR A 476 0.45 -9.42 23.55
N VAL A 477 -0.10 -9.89 22.45
CA VAL A 477 -1.22 -10.83 22.43
C VAL A 477 -0.74 -12.16 21.90
N ARG A 478 -1.25 -13.26 22.47
CA ARG A 478 -0.98 -14.62 22.01
C ARG A 478 -2.28 -15.40 21.95
N TRP A 479 -2.54 -16.05 20.83
CA TRP A 479 -3.68 -16.93 20.65
C TRP A 479 -3.39 -18.30 21.27
N VAL A 480 -4.34 -18.82 22.00
CA VAL A 480 -4.22 -20.15 22.61
C VAL A 480 -4.52 -21.19 21.53
N VAL A 481 -3.49 -21.91 21.10
CA VAL A 481 -3.61 -23.00 20.10
C VAL A 481 -3.99 -24.30 20.79
N LYS A 482 -3.34 -24.59 21.92
CA LYS A 482 -3.59 -25.75 22.74
C LYS A 482 -3.40 -25.41 24.21
N THR A 483 -4.26 -25.95 25.04
CA THR A 483 -4.20 -25.74 26.49
C THR A 483 -4.39 -27.04 27.25
N PRO A 484 -3.60 -27.30 28.31
CA PRO A 484 -3.73 -28.51 29.13
C PRO A 484 -4.96 -28.49 30.06
N LYS A 485 -5.56 -27.31 30.25
CA LYS A 485 -6.69 -27.06 31.15
C LYS A 485 -7.47 -25.82 30.68
N PRO A 486 -8.67 -25.55 31.22
CA PRO A 486 -9.42 -24.33 30.91
C PRO A 486 -8.56 -23.07 31.05
N VAL A 487 -8.74 -22.09 30.15
CA VAL A 487 -7.91 -20.88 30.11
C VAL A 487 -8.01 -20.07 31.42
N GLU A 488 -9.15 -20.15 32.09
CA GLU A 488 -9.39 -19.53 33.40
C GLU A 488 -8.45 -20.07 34.48
N ASP A 489 -8.08 -21.35 34.38
CA ASP A 489 -7.25 -22.06 35.38
C ASP A 489 -5.74 -21.99 35.09
N LEU A 490 -5.34 -21.32 33.98
CA LEU A 490 -3.93 -21.15 33.66
C LEU A 490 -3.21 -20.34 34.73
N LYS A 491 -2.01 -20.75 35.10
CA LYS A 491 -1.13 -20.03 36.02
C LYS A 491 -0.41 -18.91 35.25
N LEU A 492 -0.95 -17.69 35.34
CA LEU A 492 -0.38 -16.50 34.71
C LEU A 492 0.19 -15.55 35.78
N THR A 493 1.02 -14.60 35.33
CA THR A 493 1.45 -13.48 36.20
C THR A 493 0.27 -12.55 36.49
N SER A 494 0.34 -11.80 37.59
CA SER A 494 -0.69 -10.81 37.94
C SER A 494 -0.83 -9.68 36.92
N THR A 495 0.19 -9.49 36.06
CA THR A 495 0.22 -8.47 35.01
C THR A 495 -0.24 -9.01 33.65
N SER A 496 -0.60 -10.29 33.57
CA SER A 496 -1.15 -10.90 32.36
C SER A 496 -2.67 -10.85 32.34
N GLY A 497 -3.26 -10.77 31.15
CA GLY A 497 -4.70 -10.71 30.96
C GLY A 497 -5.24 -11.90 30.15
N ARG A 498 -6.51 -12.22 30.36
CA ARG A 498 -7.28 -13.16 29.53
C ARG A 498 -8.33 -12.37 28.76
N ALA A 499 -8.52 -12.72 27.50
CA ALA A 499 -9.53 -12.09 26.67
C ALA A 499 -9.97 -13.06 25.54
N TYR A 500 -10.98 -12.66 24.79
CA TYR A 500 -11.44 -13.31 23.58
C TYR A 500 -11.28 -12.35 22.41
N ASP A 501 -10.86 -12.85 21.26
CA ASP A 501 -10.85 -12.05 20.05
C ASP A 501 -12.27 -11.89 19.44
N SER A 502 -12.37 -11.22 18.30
CA SER A 502 -13.63 -10.97 17.60
C SER A 502 -14.36 -12.23 17.14
N GLU A 503 -13.65 -13.36 16.99
CA GLU A 503 -14.18 -14.67 16.62
C GLU A 503 -14.48 -15.57 17.84
N GLY A 504 -14.24 -15.06 19.05
CA GLY A 504 -14.47 -15.80 20.29
C GLY A 504 -13.36 -16.77 20.67
N ARG A 505 -12.17 -16.67 20.04
CA ARG A 505 -11.00 -17.48 20.38
C ARG A 505 -10.31 -16.93 21.60
N ASP A 506 -9.81 -17.82 22.45
CA ASP A 506 -9.05 -17.46 23.64
C ASP A 506 -7.73 -16.79 23.28
N VAL A 507 -7.47 -15.65 23.91
CA VAL A 507 -6.19 -14.93 23.80
C VAL A 507 -5.66 -14.56 25.18
N LEU A 508 -4.33 -14.56 25.30
CA LEU A 508 -3.61 -14.08 26.46
C LEU A 508 -2.89 -12.79 26.14
N LEU A 509 -2.97 -11.83 27.04
CA LEU A 509 -2.35 -10.50 26.94
C LEU A 509 -1.18 -10.42 27.91
N PHE A 510 -0.02 -9.93 27.45
CA PHE A 510 1.20 -9.86 28.23
C PHE A 510 1.87 -8.49 28.11
N GLU A 511 2.54 -8.07 29.20
CA GLU A 511 3.33 -6.84 29.20
C GLU A 511 4.71 -7.00 28.56
N ASN A 512 5.30 -8.21 28.65
CA ASN A 512 6.66 -8.49 28.18
C ASN A 512 6.84 -9.97 27.82
N GLU A 513 7.91 -10.29 27.11
CA GLU A 513 8.24 -11.65 26.69
C GLU A 513 8.54 -12.64 27.82
N TRP A 514 9.04 -12.12 28.95
CA TRP A 514 9.28 -12.95 30.13
C TRP A 514 7.97 -13.55 30.66
N SER A 515 6.91 -12.75 30.72
CA SER A 515 5.57 -13.21 31.12
C SER A 515 5.02 -14.30 30.19
N ILE A 516 5.33 -14.26 28.89
CA ILE A 516 4.96 -15.30 27.91
C ILE A 516 5.68 -16.61 28.25
N ARG A 517 7.00 -16.56 28.43
CA ARG A 517 7.82 -17.74 28.77
C ARG A 517 7.35 -18.37 30.08
N LEU A 518 7.14 -17.55 31.12
CA LEU A 518 6.69 -18.02 32.41
C LEU A 518 5.28 -18.66 32.34
N ALA A 519 4.37 -18.13 31.50
CA ALA A 519 3.08 -18.74 31.29
C ALA A 519 3.19 -20.13 30.66
N GLN A 520 4.09 -20.34 29.70
CA GLN A 520 4.33 -21.64 29.10
C GLN A 520 5.05 -22.63 30.07
N GLU A 521 6.01 -22.17 30.85
CA GLU A 521 6.71 -22.96 31.86
C GLU A 521 5.76 -23.43 32.99
N ASN A 522 4.88 -22.54 33.46
CA ASN A 522 3.93 -22.86 34.52
C ASN A 522 2.73 -23.71 34.09
N ASN A 523 2.53 -23.89 32.77
CA ASN A 523 1.43 -24.63 32.19
C ASN A 523 1.96 -25.54 31.07
N GLU A 524 2.62 -26.65 31.47
CA GLU A 524 3.17 -27.63 30.54
C GLU A 524 2.12 -28.10 29.52
N GLY A 525 2.43 -28.00 28.22
CA GLY A 525 1.52 -28.29 27.12
C GLY A 525 0.68 -27.08 26.64
N LEU A 526 0.92 -25.87 27.15
CA LEU A 526 0.33 -24.63 26.62
C LEU A 526 1.09 -24.22 25.34
N GLU A 527 0.37 -24.22 24.22
CA GLU A 527 0.88 -23.77 22.93
C GLU A 527 0.22 -22.43 22.55
N LEU A 528 1.08 -21.43 22.27
CA LEU A 528 0.68 -20.06 21.96
C LEU A 528 1.16 -19.68 20.57
N ALA A 529 0.28 -19.04 19.77
CA ALA A 529 0.63 -18.47 18.46
C ALA A 529 0.72 -16.93 18.50
N GLU A 530 1.54 -16.36 17.65
CA GLU A 530 1.66 -14.89 17.50
C GLU A 530 0.55 -14.28 16.67
N THR A 531 -0.07 -15.08 15.81
CA THR A 531 -1.16 -14.66 14.93
C THR A 531 -2.32 -15.62 15.03
N ALA A 532 -3.52 -15.12 14.79
CA ALA A 532 -4.71 -15.94 14.66
C ALA A 532 -4.58 -16.86 13.44
N SER A 533 -4.27 -18.13 13.62
CA SER A 533 -4.42 -19.11 12.54
C SER A 533 -5.91 -19.28 12.24
N ARG A 534 -6.33 -19.08 10.98
CA ARG A 534 -7.64 -19.58 10.55
C ARG A 534 -7.57 -21.11 10.70
N GLN A 535 -8.38 -21.69 11.59
CA GLN A 535 -8.61 -23.12 11.55
C GLN A 535 -9.20 -23.41 10.16
N GLN A 536 -8.47 -24.18 9.37
CA GLN A 536 -9.05 -24.85 8.20
C GLN A 536 -10.09 -25.84 8.77
N GLY A 537 -11.36 -25.43 8.71
CA GLY A 537 -12.49 -26.30 9.02
C GLY A 537 -12.80 -27.23 7.85
#